data_8137023c43b4c3a0b2fef69168cab2fb
#
_entry.id   8137023c43b4c3a0b2fef69168cab2fb
#
_cell.length_a   1.000
_cell.length_b   1.000
_cell.length_c   1.000
_cell.angle_alpha   90.00
_cell.angle_beta   90.00
_cell.angle_gamma   90.00
#
_symmetry.space_group_name_H-M   'P 1'
#
loop_
_entity.id
_entity.type
_entity.pdbx_description
1 polymer ?
#
loop_
_entity_poly.entity_id
_entity_poly.type
_entity_poly.pdbx_seq_one_letter_code
_entity_poly.pdbx_strand_id
1 'polypeptide(L)'
;MAALSLELGIAGSAAPGQRVSGDLEVVHYYDRGGGVLVAAIDGIGHGEEAAASARLAADTILRHPQENLAGLLMRCHVTLRGTRGVVLSIASIDLRQATLSWLGVGNVVGVVFHANGHATAREELLVRPGVLGYGDLPALHASAIPLRPRDTLIFATDGINRHFSEGLAFGASAQPLADHIMAHHCQRNDDALVVVARAS
;
A
#
# COMPACT_ATOMS: atom_id res chain seq x y z
N MET A 1 -19.63 18.30 -8.91
CA MET A 1 -18.58 17.46 -9.53
C MET A 1 -18.97 16.02 -9.32
N ALA A 2 -18.75 15.12 -10.28
CA ALA A 2 -18.96 13.68 -10.05
C ALA A 2 -17.98 13.24 -8.96
N ALA A 3 -18.41 12.33 -8.07
CA ALA A 3 -17.52 11.71 -7.09
C ALA A 3 -16.47 10.90 -7.85
N LEU A 4 -15.22 10.91 -7.38
CA LEU A 4 -14.19 10.04 -7.95
C LEU A 4 -14.55 8.58 -7.70
N SER A 5 -14.13 7.72 -8.59
CA SER A 5 -14.10 6.27 -8.40
C SER A 5 -12.66 5.77 -8.44
N LEU A 6 -12.41 4.56 -7.99
CA LEU A 6 -11.10 3.92 -8.06
C LEU A 6 -11.14 2.67 -8.92
N GLU A 7 -10.21 2.59 -9.83
CA GLU A 7 -9.82 1.37 -10.51
C GLU A 7 -8.65 0.74 -9.75
N LEU A 8 -8.72 -0.55 -9.50
CA LEU A 8 -7.75 -1.28 -8.70
C LEU A 8 -7.03 -2.34 -9.52
N GLY A 9 -5.75 -2.52 -9.27
CA GLY A 9 -4.94 -3.59 -9.82
C GLY A 9 -4.04 -4.17 -8.75
N ILE A 10 -3.98 -5.49 -8.63
CA ILE A 10 -3.19 -6.17 -7.61
C ILE A 10 -2.46 -7.33 -8.27
N ALA A 11 -1.16 -7.42 -7.99
CA ALA A 11 -0.33 -8.54 -8.40
C ALA A 11 0.60 -8.94 -7.26
N GLY A 12 0.68 -10.23 -6.95
CA GLY A 12 1.52 -10.73 -5.88
C GLY A 12 2.09 -12.11 -6.17
N SER A 13 3.19 -12.45 -5.53
CA SER A 13 3.80 -13.77 -5.58
C SER A 13 4.46 -14.11 -4.24
N ALA A 14 4.40 -15.39 -3.85
CA ALA A 14 5.14 -15.88 -2.70
C ALA A 14 6.63 -16.10 -3.03
N ALA A 15 7.48 -16.00 -2.02
CA ALA A 15 8.90 -16.32 -2.09
C ALA A 15 9.13 -17.74 -2.63
N PRO A 16 10.26 -18.01 -3.31
CA PRO A 16 10.56 -19.33 -3.84
C PRO A 16 10.49 -20.42 -2.76
N GLY A 17 9.75 -21.48 -3.04
CA GLY A 17 9.56 -22.60 -2.12
C GLY A 17 8.51 -22.38 -1.03
N GLN A 18 7.92 -21.20 -0.93
CA GLN A 18 6.82 -20.92 -0.02
C GLN A 18 5.46 -21.17 -0.68
N ARG A 19 4.49 -21.63 0.13
CA ARG A 19 3.10 -21.84 -0.31
C ARG A 19 2.22 -20.63 -0.06
N VAL A 20 2.64 -19.75 0.84
CA VAL A 20 1.92 -18.55 1.26
C VAL A 20 2.86 -17.38 1.21
N SER A 21 2.38 -16.26 0.72
CA SER A 21 3.09 -14.99 0.79
C SER A 21 2.99 -14.38 2.18
N GLY A 22 4.07 -13.79 2.67
CA GLY A 22 4.08 -12.89 3.83
C GLY A 22 3.48 -11.53 3.52
N ASP A 23 3.37 -11.18 2.23
CA ASP A 23 2.77 -9.94 1.78
C ASP A 23 1.26 -10.07 1.63
N LEU A 24 0.54 -8.99 1.99
CA LEU A 24 -0.91 -8.94 1.92
C LEU A 24 -1.40 -7.53 1.57
N GLU A 25 -2.37 -7.45 0.66
CA GLU A 25 -3.07 -6.20 0.37
C GLU A 25 -4.29 -5.99 1.28
N VAL A 26 -4.66 -4.74 1.47
CA VAL A 26 -5.98 -4.34 1.99
C VAL A 26 -6.59 -3.34 1.02
N VAL A 27 -7.79 -3.65 0.55
CA VAL A 27 -8.68 -2.71 -0.13
C VAL A 27 -10.04 -2.77 0.55
N HIS A 28 -10.45 -1.68 1.18
CA HIS A 28 -11.68 -1.66 1.94
C HIS A 28 -12.45 -0.35 1.75
N TYR A 29 -13.67 -0.45 1.20
CA TYR A 29 -14.57 0.68 1.09
C TYR A 29 -15.35 0.87 2.39
N TYR A 30 -15.38 2.09 2.89
CA TYR A 30 -16.11 2.46 4.10
C TYR A 30 -16.96 3.71 3.86
N ASP A 31 -17.71 4.16 4.87
CA ASP A 31 -18.60 5.33 4.79
C ASP A 31 -19.51 5.31 3.54
N ARG A 32 -20.21 4.17 3.34
CA ARG A 32 -21.11 3.96 2.18
C ARG A 32 -20.41 4.20 0.82
N GLY A 33 -19.13 3.84 0.75
CA GLY A 33 -18.32 4.00 -0.46
C GLY A 33 -17.75 5.39 -0.67
N GLY A 34 -17.85 6.31 0.31
CA GLY A 34 -17.23 7.62 0.24
C GLY A 34 -15.76 7.64 0.61
N GLY A 35 -15.29 6.60 1.34
CA GLY A 35 -13.91 6.41 1.72
C GLY A 35 -13.37 5.05 1.29
N VAL A 36 -12.08 4.97 1.01
CA VAL A 36 -11.38 3.72 0.67
C VAL A 36 -10.05 3.67 1.40
N LEU A 37 -9.79 2.56 2.10
CA LEU A 37 -8.45 2.20 2.57
C LEU A 37 -7.76 1.32 1.53
N VAL A 38 -6.53 1.66 1.21
CA VAL A 38 -5.64 0.85 0.36
C VAL A 38 -4.33 0.67 1.11
N ALA A 39 -3.88 -0.57 1.30
CA ALA A 39 -2.60 -0.85 1.94
C ALA A 39 -1.86 -1.99 1.24
N ALA A 40 -0.53 -1.93 1.31
CA ALA A 40 0.36 -3.06 1.10
C ALA A 40 1.09 -3.33 2.42
N ILE A 41 1.01 -4.55 2.89
CA ILE A 41 1.56 -5.05 4.15
C ILE A 41 2.59 -6.11 3.82
N ASP A 42 3.77 -6.03 4.44
CA ASP A 42 4.84 -6.99 4.33
C ASP A 42 5.13 -7.54 5.73
N GLY A 43 4.90 -8.82 5.93
CA GLY A 43 5.18 -9.54 7.17
C GLY A 43 6.66 -9.89 7.25
N ILE A 44 7.32 -9.52 8.36
CA ILE A 44 8.77 -9.72 8.51
C ILE A 44 9.19 -11.19 8.31
N GLY A 45 10.01 -11.42 7.27
CA GLY A 45 10.44 -12.74 6.81
C GLY A 45 9.48 -13.30 5.77
N HIS A 46 9.31 -14.60 5.69
CA HIS A 46 8.48 -15.27 4.69
C HIS A 46 7.73 -16.46 5.28
N GLY A 47 6.75 -16.97 4.54
CA GLY A 47 5.96 -18.14 4.90
C GLY A 47 4.89 -17.88 5.96
N GLU A 48 4.44 -18.93 6.65
CA GLU A 48 3.23 -18.91 7.50
C GLU A 48 3.26 -17.88 8.63
N GLU A 49 4.40 -17.65 9.28
CA GLU A 49 4.49 -16.71 10.41
C GLU A 49 4.46 -15.26 9.94
N ALA A 50 5.10 -14.95 8.80
CA ALA A 50 5.02 -13.64 8.17
C ALA A 50 3.58 -13.38 7.70
N ALA A 51 2.97 -14.34 7.02
CA ALA A 51 1.57 -14.29 6.59
C ALA A 51 0.59 -14.12 7.77
N ALA A 52 0.85 -14.78 8.92
CA ALA A 52 0.01 -14.61 10.11
C ALA A 52 0.10 -13.19 10.67
N SER A 53 1.30 -12.60 10.69
CA SER A 53 1.50 -11.20 11.11
C SER A 53 0.80 -10.22 10.16
N ALA A 54 0.93 -10.42 8.84
CA ALA A 54 0.26 -9.60 7.83
C ALA A 54 -1.27 -9.69 7.95
N ARG A 55 -1.83 -10.89 8.11
CA ARG A 55 -3.27 -11.10 8.35
C ARG A 55 -3.76 -10.38 9.62
N LEU A 56 -3.01 -10.45 10.72
CA LEU A 56 -3.38 -9.79 11.97
C LEU A 56 -3.39 -8.25 11.81
N ALA A 57 -2.44 -7.69 11.06
CA ALA A 57 -2.43 -6.28 10.70
C ALA A 57 -3.65 -5.92 9.85
N ALA A 58 -3.93 -6.68 8.79
CA ALA A 58 -5.08 -6.48 7.90
C ALA A 58 -6.41 -6.53 8.68
N ASP A 59 -6.60 -7.53 9.53
CA ASP A 59 -7.78 -7.65 10.38
C ASP A 59 -7.96 -6.44 11.32
N THR A 60 -6.85 -5.92 11.85
CA THR A 60 -6.87 -4.73 12.71
C THR A 60 -7.31 -3.49 11.92
N ILE A 61 -6.79 -3.31 10.70
CA ILE A 61 -7.18 -2.23 9.79
C ILE A 61 -8.67 -2.32 9.44
N LEU A 62 -9.14 -3.50 9.05
CA LEU A 62 -10.52 -3.73 8.62
C LEU A 62 -11.56 -3.52 9.73
N ARG A 63 -11.20 -3.72 11.00
CA ARG A 63 -12.08 -3.46 12.15
C ARG A 63 -12.22 -1.98 12.50
N HIS A 64 -11.29 -1.12 12.06
CA HIS A 64 -11.24 0.29 12.42
C HIS A 64 -11.06 1.22 11.20
N PRO A 65 -11.85 1.04 10.12
CA PRO A 65 -11.58 1.69 8.83
C PRO A 65 -11.75 3.22 8.83
N GLN A 66 -12.42 3.78 9.84
CA GLN A 66 -12.66 5.22 9.97
C GLN A 66 -11.68 5.91 10.93
N GLU A 67 -10.78 5.15 11.56
CA GLU A 67 -9.76 5.72 12.43
C GLU A 67 -8.73 6.50 11.60
N ASN A 68 -8.17 7.59 12.14
CA ASN A 68 -7.08 8.27 11.46
C ASN A 68 -5.86 7.34 11.32
N LEU A 69 -5.08 7.51 10.25
CA LEU A 69 -3.99 6.59 9.90
C LEU A 69 -2.95 6.42 11.02
N ALA A 70 -2.63 7.49 11.75
CA ALA A 70 -1.66 7.41 12.84
C ALA A 70 -2.17 6.53 14.00
N GLY A 71 -3.42 6.74 14.42
CA GLY A 71 -4.09 5.92 15.42
C GLY A 71 -4.21 4.46 14.97
N LEU A 72 -4.58 4.24 13.71
CA LEU A 72 -4.71 2.91 13.12
C LEU A 72 -3.38 2.15 13.12
N LEU A 73 -2.27 2.79 12.73
CA LEU A 73 -0.95 2.17 12.78
C LEU A 73 -0.45 1.92 14.20
N MET A 74 -0.75 2.82 15.14
CA MET A 74 -0.46 2.59 16.56
C MET A 74 -1.24 1.40 17.12
N ARG A 75 -2.50 1.24 16.70
CA ARG A 75 -3.31 0.06 17.05
C ARG A 75 -2.70 -1.22 16.49
N CYS A 76 -2.30 -1.22 15.22
CA CYS A 76 -1.58 -2.33 14.61
C CYS A 76 -0.29 -2.64 15.38
N HIS A 77 0.49 -1.62 15.73
CA HIS A 77 1.72 -1.79 16.51
C HIS A 77 1.49 -2.52 17.84
N VAL A 78 0.46 -2.13 18.57
CA VAL A 78 0.10 -2.78 19.85
C VAL A 78 -0.37 -4.22 19.64
N THR A 79 -1.23 -4.43 18.63
CA THR A 79 -1.83 -5.76 18.35
C THR A 79 -0.77 -6.75 17.87
N LEU A 80 0.25 -6.29 17.16
CA LEU A 80 1.32 -7.12 16.59
C LEU A 80 2.43 -7.47 17.58
N ARG A 81 2.41 -6.95 18.82
CA ARG A 81 3.42 -7.30 19.83
C ARG A 81 3.46 -8.81 20.09
N GLY A 82 4.66 -9.36 20.07
CA GLY A 82 4.89 -10.80 20.23
C GLY A 82 4.75 -11.62 18.95
N THR A 83 4.46 -10.98 17.81
CA THR A 83 4.57 -11.57 16.47
C THR A 83 5.91 -11.20 15.84
N ARG A 84 6.14 -11.59 14.59
CA ARG A 84 7.29 -11.12 13.81
C ARG A 84 7.20 -9.63 13.47
N GLY A 85 6.00 -9.04 13.53
CA GLY A 85 5.73 -7.69 13.10
C GLY A 85 5.55 -7.57 11.59
N VAL A 86 5.23 -6.36 11.17
CA VAL A 86 5.08 -6.03 9.74
C VAL A 86 5.66 -4.65 9.44
N VAL A 87 5.99 -4.41 8.19
CA VAL A 87 6.12 -3.08 7.59
C VAL A 87 4.95 -2.87 6.65
N LEU A 88 4.51 -1.64 6.46
CA LEU A 88 3.39 -1.35 5.57
C LEU A 88 3.35 0.10 5.11
N SER A 89 2.72 0.32 3.97
CA SER A 89 2.21 1.61 3.52
C SER A 89 0.70 1.56 3.36
N ILE A 90 0.01 2.58 3.87
CA ILE A 90 -1.45 2.66 3.85
C ILE A 90 -1.91 4.04 3.40
N ALA A 91 -2.94 4.09 2.58
CA ALA A 91 -3.64 5.30 2.17
C ALA A 91 -5.11 5.25 2.55
N SER A 92 -5.64 6.38 2.98
CA SER A 92 -7.07 6.65 3.11
C SER A 92 -7.45 7.65 2.03
N ILE A 93 -8.37 7.26 1.15
CA ILE A 93 -8.82 8.06 0.02
C ILE A 93 -10.25 8.50 0.28
N ASP A 94 -10.48 9.81 0.40
CA ASP A 94 -11.81 10.41 0.41
C ASP A 94 -12.22 10.72 -1.03
N LEU A 95 -13.14 9.92 -1.57
CA LEU A 95 -13.63 10.05 -2.94
C LEU A 95 -14.55 11.25 -3.15
N ARG A 96 -15.15 11.78 -2.07
CA ARG A 96 -16.03 12.95 -2.13
C ARG A 96 -15.23 14.25 -2.13
N GLN A 97 -14.18 14.30 -1.29
CA GLN A 97 -13.29 15.47 -1.19
C GLN A 97 -12.12 15.41 -2.15
N ALA A 98 -11.96 14.28 -2.86
CA ALA A 98 -10.85 14.03 -3.76
C ALA A 98 -9.49 14.25 -3.08
N THR A 99 -9.30 13.59 -1.92
CA THR A 99 -8.10 13.71 -1.09
C THR A 99 -7.54 12.34 -0.78
N LEU A 100 -6.23 12.20 -0.90
CA LEU A 100 -5.47 11.02 -0.51
C LEU A 100 -4.62 11.39 0.69
N SER A 101 -4.83 10.72 1.82
CA SER A 101 -3.96 10.76 2.99
C SER A 101 -3.18 9.46 3.08
N TRP A 102 -1.89 9.53 3.39
CA TRP A 102 -1.08 8.32 3.48
C TRP A 102 -0.13 8.34 4.67
N LEU A 103 0.31 7.16 5.08
CA LEU A 103 1.31 6.94 6.11
C LEU A 103 1.98 5.58 5.86
N GLY A 104 3.31 5.52 6.00
CA GLY A 104 4.07 4.27 5.88
C GLY A 104 5.06 4.10 7.02
N VAL A 105 5.31 2.85 7.40
CA VAL A 105 6.33 2.42 8.36
C VAL A 105 7.11 1.27 7.74
N GLY A 106 8.43 1.42 7.64
CA GLY A 106 9.35 0.41 7.10
C GLY A 106 9.85 0.74 5.69
N ASN A 107 9.74 -0.20 4.76
CA ASN A 107 10.34 -0.15 3.42
C ASN A 107 9.35 -0.38 2.26
N VAL A 108 8.06 -0.52 2.55
CA VAL A 108 7.04 -0.61 1.49
C VAL A 108 6.97 0.72 0.74
N VAL A 109 7.41 0.71 -0.50
CA VAL A 109 7.48 1.93 -1.33
C VAL A 109 6.08 2.39 -1.73
N GLY A 110 5.81 3.69 -1.60
CA GLY A 110 4.62 4.33 -2.12
C GLY A 110 4.98 5.43 -3.11
N VAL A 111 4.27 5.48 -4.23
CA VAL A 111 4.47 6.51 -5.26
C VAL A 111 3.11 6.96 -5.77
N VAL A 112 2.92 8.27 -5.90
CA VAL A 112 1.78 8.85 -6.61
C VAL A 112 2.26 9.46 -7.92
N PHE A 113 1.59 9.11 -8.99
CA PHE A 113 1.77 9.70 -10.31
C PHE A 113 0.60 10.61 -10.63
N HIS A 114 0.90 11.88 -10.85
CA HIS A 114 -0.10 12.88 -11.21
C HIS A 114 -0.25 12.98 -12.72
N ALA A 115 -1.46 12.87 -13.22
CA ALA A 115 -1.78 12.99 -14.64
C ALA A 115 -1.81 14.47 -15.07
N ASN A 116 -0.66 15.06 -15.32
CA ASN A 116 -0.52 16.48 -15.72
C ASN A 116 -0.45 16.64 -17.24
N GLY A 117 -1.47 16.23 -17.99
CA GLY A 117 -1.61 16.46 -19.44
C GLY A 117 -0.48 15.88 -20.31
N HIS A 118 0.73 16.39 -20.26
CA HIS A 118 1.86 15.98 -21.11
C HIS A 118 3.05 15.39 -20.33
N ALA A 119 3.09 15.52 -19.01
CA ALA A 119 4.14 14.95 -18.16
C ALA A 119 3.50 14.34 -16.93
N THR A 120 3.98 13.18 -16.53
CA THR A 120 3.57 12.55 -15.28
C THR A 120 4.51 13.01 -14.19
N ALA A 121 4.04 13.89 -13.31
CA ALA A 121 4.80 14.25 -12.11
C ALA A 121 4.72 13.07 -11.13
N ARG A 122 5.88 12.69 -10.58
CA ARG A 122 6.03 11.61 -9.61
C ARG A 122 6.28 12.19 -8.22
N GLU A 123 5.54 11.72 -7.24
CA GLU A 123 5.76 12.02 -5.83
C GLU A 123 5.99 10.73 -5.05
N GLU A 124 7.15 10.61 -4.40
CA GLU A 124 7.43 9.50 -3.50
C GLU A 124 6.86 9.77 -2.12
N LEU A 125 6.17 8.77 -1.60
CA LEU A 125 5.59 8.82 -0.27
C LEU A 125 6.67 8.45 0.76
N LEU A 126 7.02 9.42 1.64
CA LEU A 126 8.02 9.19 2.68
C LEU A 126 7.49 8.21 3.73
N VAL A 127 8.22 7.13 3.96
CA VAL A 127 7.95 6.17 5.01
C VAL A 127 8.74 6.51 6.28
N ARG A 128 8.22 6.15 7.46
CA ARG A 128 8.91 6.27 8.74
C ARG A 128 9.71 4.99 9.02
N PRO A 129 10.91 5.08 9.57
CA PRO A 129 11.66 3.89 9.97
C PRO A 129 10.93 3.15 11.10
N GLY A 130 11.05 1.82 11.12
CA GLY A 130 10.48 0.97 12.17
C GLY A 130 9.78 -0.27 11.61
N VAL A 131 9.31 -1.09 12.56
CA VAL A 131 8.50 -2.29 12.31
C VAL A 131 7.31 -2.25 13.26
N LEU A 132 6.10 -2.38 12.75
CA LEU A 132 4.91 -2.47 13.58
C LEU A 132 4.93 -3.79 14.38
N GLY A 133 4.76 -3.69 15.70
CA GLY A 133 4.88 -4.81 16.62
C GLY A 133 6.23 -4.92 17.32
N TYR A 134 7.25 -4.15 16.90
CA TYR A 134 8.59 -4.25 17.43
C TYR A 134 9.20 -2.90 17.80
N GLY A 135 9.80 -2.80 18.99
CA GLY A 135 10.48 -1.59 19.47
C GLY A 135 9.56 -0.39 19.66
N ASP A 136 10.13 0.79 19.59
CA ASP A 136 9.42 2.07 19.65
C ASP A 136 9.27 2.64 18.24
N LEU A 137 8.12 3.25 17.97
CA LEU A 137 7.88 3.94 16.71
C LEU A 137 8.15 5.45 16.87
N PRO A 138 8.68 6.11 15.83
CA PRO A 138 8.73 7.56 15.79
C PRO A 138 7.31 8.15 15.77
N ALA A 139 7.21 9.45 16.00
CA ALA A 139 5.93 10.15 15.86
C ALA A 139 5.33 9.93 14.45
N LEU A 140 4.11 9.41 14.39
CA LEU A 140 3.41 9.10 13.16
C LEU A 140 2.53 10.28 12.74
N HIS A 141 2.79 10.80 11.55
CA HIS A 141 2.01 11.87 10.96
C HIS A 141 1.64 11.50 9.52
N ALA A 142 0.35 11.43 9.25
CA ALA A 142 -0.13 11.23 7.89
C ALA A 142 0.10 12.52 7.07
N SER A 143 0.50 12.35 5.81
CA SER A 143 0.51 13.41 4.82
C SER A 143 -0.75 13.32 3.98
N ALA A 144 -1.22 14.45 3.46
CA ALA A 144 -2.40 14.49 2.60
C ALA A 144 -2.11 15.32 1.34
N ILE A 145 -2.58 14.81 0.21
CA ILE A 145 -2.47 15.44 -1.10
C ILE A 145 -3.83 15.44 -1.82
N PRO A 146 -4.10 16.43 -2.68
CA PRO A 146 -5.27 16.40 -3.54
C PRO A 146 -5.13 15.28 -4.57
N LEU A 147 -6.24 14.58 -4.83
CA LEU A 147 -6.32 13.52 -5.82
C LEU A 147 -7.13 14.01 -7.03
N ARG A 148 -6.65 13.79 -8.22
CA ARG A 148 -7.31 14.18 -9.48
C ARG A 148 -7.65 12.93 -10.31
N PRO A 149 -8.62 13.04 -11.23
CA PRO A 149 -8.86 11.96 -12.18
C PRO A 149 -7.57 11.56 -12.91
N ARG A 150 -7.36 10.25 -13.02
CA ARG A 150 -6.17 9.58 -13.60
C ARG A 150 -4.90 9.64 -12.73
N ASP A 151 -4.89 10.29 -11.57
CA ASP A 151 -3.81 10.11 -10.61
C ASP A 151 -3.76 8.65 -10.18
N THR A 152 -2.54 8.13 -10.03
CA THR A 152 -2.31 6.71 -9.79
C THR A 152 -1.40 6.55 -8.58
N LEU A 153 -1.91 5.94 -7.51
CA LEU A 153 -1.14 5.46 -6.36
C LEU A 153 -0.63 4.06 -6.66
N ILE A 154 0.64 3.81 -6.36
CA ILE A 154 1.24 2.47 -6.41
C ILE A 154 1.95 2.21 -5.09
N PHE A 155 1.63 1.10 -4.44
CA PHE A 155 2.43 0.52 -3.37
C PHE A 155 3.16 -0.72 -3.88
N ALA A 156 4.42 -0.89 -3.46
CA ALA A 156 5.24 -2.04 -3.79
C ALA A 156 6.06 -2.47 -2.58
N THR A 157 6.05 -3.76 -2.26
CA THR A 157 6.92 -4.36 -1.23
C THR A 157 8.34 -4.53 -1.75
N ASP A 158 9.29 -4.90 -0.92
CA ASP A 158 10.71 -4.93 -1.25
C ASP A 158 11.12 -6.09 -2.19
N GLY A 159 10.24 -7.09 -2.38
CA GLY A 159 10.38 -8.06 -3.48
C GLY A 159 10.26 -7.44 -4.88
N ILE A 160 9.84 -6.17 -4.97
CA ILE A 160 9.82 -5.39 -6.20
C ILE A 160 11.03 -4.44 -6.24
N ASN A 161 11.75 -4.41 -7.37
CA ASN A 161 12.87 -3.52 -7.56
C ASN A 161 12.44 -2.05 -7.39
N ARG A 162 13.18 -1.26 -6.62
CA ARG A 162 12.87 0.15 -6.30
C ARG A 162 12.75 1.07 -7.53
N HIS A 163 13.38 0.67 -8.65
CA HIS A 163 13.31 1.41 -9.91
C HIS A 163 12.06 1.08 -10.75
N PHE A 164 11.12 0.30 -10.21
CA PHE A 164 9.91 -0.11 -10.93
C PHE A 164 9.11 1.05 -11.52
N SER A 165 9.23 2.22 -10.91
CA SER A 165 8.48 3.42 -11.30
C SER A 165 9.13 4.21 -12.44
N GLU A 166 10.33 3.84 -12.90
CA GLU A 166 11.02 4.49 -14.01
C GLU A 166 10.49 3.98 -15.34
N GLY A 167 10.08 4.89 -16.21
CA GLY A 167 9.62 4.54 -17.57
C GLY A 167 8.24 3.88 -17.66
N LEU A 168 7.45 3.90 -16.58
CA LEU A 168 6.08 3.36 -16.63
C LEU A 168 5.19 4.10 -17.61
N ALA A 169 4.47 3.35 -18.45
CA ALA A 169 3.47 3.89 -19.37
C ALA A 169 2.09 3.91 -18.69
N PHE A 170 1.56 5.10 -18.43
CA PHE A 170 0.27 5.29 -17.74
C PHE A 170 -0.97 5.26 -18.65
N GLY A 171 -0.87 4.65 -19.85
CA GLY A 171 -2.00 4.46 -20.77
C GLY A 171 -2.89 3.25 -20.43
N ALA A 172 -2.36 2.29 -19.70
CA ALA A 172 -3.06 1.07 -19.33
C ALA A 172 -3.97 1.28 -18.10
N SER A 173 -4.96 0.39 -17.92
CA SER A 173 -5.77 0.26 -16.72
C SER A 173 -4.93 -0.25 -15.52
N ALA A 174 -5.51 -0.21 -14.30
CA ALA A 174 -4.76 -0.49 -13.07
C ALA A 174 -4.20 -1.92 -13.03
N GLN A 175 -4.99 -2.94 -13.39
CA GLN A 175 -4.54 -4.32 -13.35
C GLN A 175 -3.39 -4.63 -14.32
N PRO A 176 -3.46 -4.29 -15.62
CA PRO A 176 -2.31 -4.44 -16.52
C PRO A 176 -1.05 -3.72 -16.06
N LEU A 177 -1.19 -2.59 -15.35
CA LEU A 177 -0.04 -1.89 -14.77
C LEU A 177 0.59 -2.69 -13.62
N ALA A 178 -0.22 -3.24 -12.71
CA ALA A 178 0.26 -4.11 -11.63
C ALA A 178 0.95 -5.36 -12.19
N ASP A 179 0.35 -6.01 -13.19
CA ASP A 179 0.90 -7.19 -13.86
C ASP A 179 2.23 -6.87 -14.57
N HIS A 180 2.31 -5.71 -15.21
CA HIS A 180 3.54 -5.25 -15.86
C HIS A 180 4.68 -5.06 -14.85
N ILE A 181 4.41 -4.38 -13.73
CA ILE A 181 5.39 -4.16 -12.68
C ILE A 181 5.86 -5.50 -12.11
N MET A 182 4.94 -6.40 -11.79
CA MET A 182 5.26 -7.73 -11.29
C MET A 182 6.12 -8.53 -12.28
N ALA A 183 5.76 -8.53 -13.57
CA ALA A 183 6.47 -9.29 -14.59
C ALA A 183 7.91 -8.82 -14.83
N HIS A 184 8.18 -7.51 -14.74
CA HIS A 184 9.46 -6.91 -15.14
C HIS A 184 10.34 -6.48 -13.96
N HIS A 185 9.78 -6.30 -12.76
CA HIS A 185 10.50 -5.75 -11.61
C HIS A 185 10.49 -6.66 -10.37
N CYS A 186 9.79 -7.81 -10.38
CA CYS A 186 9.87 -8.79 -9.31
C CYS A 186 11.26 -9.42 -9.25
N GLN A 187 11.90 -9.37 -8.08
CA GLN A 187 13.26 -9.88 -7.87
C GLN A 187 13.31 -11.40 -7.70
N ARG A 188 12.17 -12.06 -7.46
CA ARG A 188 12.00 -13.52 -7.33
C ARG A 188 12.86 -14.17 -6.25
N ASN A 189 13.25 -13.46 -5.23
CA ASN A 189 14.02 -13.94 -4.09
C ASN A 189 13.26 -13.80 -2.77
N ASP A 190 12.14 -13.10 -2.78
CA ASP A 190 11.26 -12.84 -1.63
C ASP A 190 9.79 -12.84 -2.05
N ASP A 191 8.89 -12.69 -1.07
CA ASP A 191 7.51 -12.34 -1.31
C ASP A 191 7.44 -11.00 -2.06
N ALA A 192 6.48 -10.82 -2.92
CA ALA A 192 6.34 -9.59 -3.70
C ALA A 192 4.87 -9.23 -3.87
N LEU A 193 4.55 -7.95 -3.66
CA LEU A 193 3.21 -7.39 -3.84
C LEU A 193 3.26 -6.02 -4.49
N VAL A 194 2.38 -5.83 -5.46
CA VAL A 194 2.08 -4.54 -6.09
C VAL A 194 0.61 -4.23 -5.95
N VAL A 195 0.27 -3.07 -5.43
CA VAL A 195 -1.10 -2.56 -5.34
C VAL A 195 -1.17 -1.25 -6.10
N VAL A 196 -2.05 -1.18 -7.09
CA VAL A 196 -2.31 0.01 -7.91
C VAL A 196 -3.72 0.50 -7.63
N ALA A 197 -3.87 1.79 -7.31
CA ALA A 197 -5.16 2.45 -7.18
C ALA A 197 -5.18 3.71 -8.05
N ARG A 198 -6.04 3.72 -9.08
CA ARG A 198 -6.15 4.81 -10.05
C ARG A 198 -7.48 5.52 -9.89
N ALA A 199 -7.43 6.84 -9.74
CA ALA A 199 -8.61 7.69 -9.72
C ALA A 199 -9.26 7.81 -11.11
N SER A 200 -10.56 7.69 -11.19
CA SER A 200 -11.35 7.78 -12.43
C SER A 200 -12.63 8.59 -12.23
#